data_b1ceb043c3804448a0cc4cde8141f2b3
#
_entry.id   b1ceb043c3804448a0cc4cde8141f2b3
#
_cell.length_a   1.000
_cell.length_b   1.000
_cell.length_c   1.000
_cell.angle_alpha   90.00
_cell.angle_beta   90.00
_cell.angle_gamma   90.00
#
_symmetry.space_group_name_H-M   'P 1'
#
loop_
_entity.id
_entity.type
_entity.pdbx_description
1 polymer ?
#
loop_
_entity_poly.entity_id
_entity_poly.type
_entity_poly.pdbx_seq_one_letter_code
_entity_poly.pdbx_strand_id
1 'polypeptide(L)'
;LKPFFRACGLISFFILLTACGADKEVNLDEEFSMKLEVSELEGINQDEEAFITSDKKGEFWLANFIFTNCDTVCPPMTANMAKVQRELVEEGLDISIVSFSIDPAEDTSDILKEYGDRFEADYANWDFVTGYDQETIEKFANVSFMVPAAKEEGSDQYMHSTGIFLVDKEGYVREQYSGLDVPLEEIMEDVKKVTN
;
A
#
# COMPACT_ATOMS: atom_id res chain seq x y z
N LEU A 1 72.57 45.82 -5.93
CA LEU A 1 72.19 44.41 -6.05
C LEU A 1 70.98 44.14 -5.16
N LYS A 2 69.84 43.83 -5.75
CA LYS A 2 68.60 43.44 -5.05
C LYS A 2 68.43 41.94 -5.26
N PRO A 3 68.09 41.14 -4.25
CA PRO A 3 67.72 39.76 -4.42
C PRO A 3 66.20 39.65 -4.68
N PHE A 4 65.83 38.89 -5.73
CA PHE A 4 64.49 38.49 -6.10
C PHE A 4 64.07 37.37 -5.17
N PHE A 5 62.98 37.56 -4.39
CA PHE A 5 62.32 36.54 -3.64
C PHE A 5 61.23 35.89 -4.58
N ARG A 6 61.46 34.65 -4.99
CA ARG A 6 60.46 33.84 -5.65
C ARG A 6 59.54 33.20 -4.59
N ALA A 7 58.32 33.70 -4.50
CA ALA A 7 57.28 33.04 -3.72
C ALA A 7 56.72 31.86 -4.51
N CYS A 8 56.95 30.65 -4.04
CA CYS A 8 56.40 29.41 -4.56
C CYS A 8 55.01 29.21 -3.90
N GLY A 9 53.94 29.54 -4.62
CA GLY A 9 52.56 29.32 -4.17
C GLY A 9 52.21 27.85 -4.30
N LEU A 10 52.05 27.15 -3.20
CA LEU A 10 51.48 25.81 -3.10
C LEU A 10 49.94 25.96 -3.27
N ILE A 11 49.43 25.64 -4.47
CA ILE A 11 48.03 25.46 -4.71
C ILE A 11 47.64 24.09 -4.15
N SER A 12 47.04 24.08 -2.95
CA SER A 12 46.41 22.89 -2.38
C SER A 12 45.11 22.58 -3.09
N PHE A 13 45.13 21.57 -3.96
CA PHE A 13 43.95 21.09 -4.68
C PHE A 13 43.14 20.23 -3.73
N PHE A 14 42.08 20.82 -3.12
CA PHE A 14 41.11 20.11 -2.31
C PHE A 14 40.20 19.29 -3.24
N ILE A 15 40.52 18.01 -3.38
CA ILE A 15 39.62 17.05 -4.02
C ILE A 15 38.45 16.80 -3.05
N LEU A 16 37.32 17.44 -3.30
CA LEU A 16 36.04 17.06 -2.69
C LEU A 16 35.61 15.70 -3.27
N LEU A 17 35.89 14.65 -2.53
CA LEU A 17 35.28 13.35 -2.74
C LEU A 17 33.80 13.47 -2.36
N THR A 18 32.96 13.77 -3.34
CA THR A 18 31.51 13.50 -3.22
C THR A 18 31.34 11.99 -3.24
N ALA A 19 31.29 11.38 -2.06
CA ALA A 19 30.76 10.03 -1.92
C ALA A 19 29.25 10.13 -2.18
N CYS A 20 28.82 9.95 -3.44
CA CYS A 20 27.47 9.50 -3.72
C CYS A 20 27.37 8.11 -3.08
N GLY A 21 26.72 8.02 -1.92
CA GLY A 21 26.13 6.77 -1.47
C GLY A 21 25.11 6.40 -2.55
N ALA A 22 25.42 5.42 -3.38
CA ALA A 22 24.43 4.77 -4.19
C ALA A 22 23.54 4.03 -3.18
N ASP A 23 22.35 4.55 -2.95
CA ASP A 23 21.29 3.81 -2.28
C ASP A 23 21.16 2.52 -3.10
N LYS A 24 21.35 1.40 -2.44
CA LYS A 24 21.34 0.10 -3.09
C LYS A 24 19.88 -0.22 -3.33
N GLU A 25 19.40 0.06 -4.53
CA GLU A 25 18.03 -0.27 -4.95
C GLU A 25 17.78 -1.75 -4.66
N VAL A 26 16.77 -2.04 -3.85
CA VAL A 26 16.41 -3.40 -3.45
C VAL A 26 15.92 -4.16 -4.68
N ASN A 27 16.50 -5.33 -4.94
CA ASN A 27 16.00 -6.20 -5.99
C ASN A 27 14.74 -6.92 -5.50
N LEU A 28 13.56 -6.37 -5.83
CA LEU A 28 12.27 -6.89 -5.36
C LEU A 28 12.01 -8.34 -5.79
N ASP A 29 12.54 -8.78 -6.92
CA ASP A 29 12.37 -10.16 -7.41
C ASP A 29 13.25 -11.18 -6.64
N GLU A 30 14.26 -10.71 -5.90
CA GLU A 30 15.07 -11.54 -5.00
C GLU A 30 14.54 -11.48 -3.55
N GLU A 31 13.97 -10.36 -3.15
CA GLU A 31 13.47 -10.13 -1.77
C GLU A 31 12.09 -10.77 -1.56
N PHE A 32 11.19 -10.67 -2.53
CA PHE A 32 9.81 -11.14 -2.42
C PHE A 32 9.52 -12.31 -3.37
N SER A 33 8.70 -13.24 -2.89
CA SER A 33 8.37 -14.46 -3.65
C SER A 33 7.19 -14.26 -4.61
N MET A 34 6.37 -13.22 -4.43
CA MET A 34 5.21 -12.94 -5.26
C MET A 34 5.52 -11.91 -6.35
N LYS A 35 4.87 -12.07 -7.49
CA LYS A 35 4.87 -11.11 -8.60
C LYS A 35 3.58 -11.26 -9.40
N LEU A 36 2.48 -10.69 -8.88
CA LEU A 36 1.17 -10.71 -9.54
C LEU A 36 0.85 -9.30 -10.00
N GLU A 37 0.57 -9.12 -11.28
CA GLU A 37 0.24 -7.82 -11.84
C GLU A 37 -1.15 -7.37 -11.38
N VAL A 38 -1.25 -6.19 -10.77
CA VAL A 38 -2.52 -5.55 -10.42
C VAL A 38 -3.13 -4.96 -11.68
N SER A 39 -4.28 -5.47 -12.09
CA SER A 39 -5.03 -4.95 -13.24
C SER A 39 -5.62 -3.57 -12.93
N GLU A 40 -5.98 -2.84 -13.99
CA GLU A 40 -6.67 -1.57 -13.81
C GLU A 40 -8.07 -1.78 -13.23
N LEU A 41 -8.40 -0.99 -12.20
CA LEU A 41 -9.71 -0.89 -11.60
C LEU A 41 -10.05 0.59 -11.42
N GLU A 42 -11.20 1.00 -11.92
CA GLU A 42 -11.77 2.33 -11.71
C GLU A 42 -12.88 2.26 -10.68
N GLY A 43 -12.96 3.25 -9.79
CA GLY A 43 -13.97 3.34 -8.75
C GLY A 43 -14.04 4.74 -8.17
N ILE A 44 -14.64 4.85 -6.99
CA ILE A 44 -14.67 6.07 -6.18
C ILE A 44 -14.27 5.73 -4.74
N ASN A 45 -13.65 6.67 -4.05
CA ASN A 45 -13.31 6.50 -2.64
C ASN A 45 -14.47 6.98 -1.72
N GLN A 46 -14.26 6.93 -0.41
CA GLN A 46 -15.21 7.34 0.63
C GLN A 46 -15.58 8.83 0.59
N ASP A 47 -14.83 9.66 -0.14
CA ASP A 47 -15.10 11.09 -0.33
C ASP A 47 -15.69 11.39 -1.72
N GLU A 48 -16.17 10.35 -2.43
CA GLU A 48 -16.70 10.40 -3.81
C GLU A 48 -15.67 10.89 -4.84
N GLU A 49 -14.38 10.84 -4.53
CA GLU A 49 -13.32 11.17 -5.46
C GLU A 49 -13.01 9.96 -6.35
N ALA A 50 -12.66 10.24 -7.61
CA ALA A 50 -12.29 9.18 -8.55
C ALA A 50 -11.02 8.46 -8.08
N PHE A 51 -11.05 7.12 -8.11
CA PHE A 51 -9.94 6.25 -7.80
C PHE A 51 -9.62 5.37 -9.02
N ILE A 52 -8.35 5.29 -9.37
CA ILE A 52 -7.86 4.41 -10.44
C ILE A 52 -6.58 3.74 -9.94
N THR A 53 -6.50 2.41 -10.02
CA THR A 53 -5.31 1.67 -9.53
C THR A 53 -4.02 2.08 -10.24
N SER A 54 -4.09 2.51 -11.51
CA SER A 54 -2.93 3.00 -12.26
C SER A 54 -2.34 4.31 -11.70
N ASP A 55 -3.12 5.10 -10.96
CA ASP A 55 -2.65 6.33 -10.32
C ASP A 55 -1.74 6.05 -9.12
N LYS A 56 -1.77 4.81 -8.58
CA LYS A 56 -0.86 4.34 -7.53
C LYS A 56 0.51 3.92 -8.06
N LYS A 57 0.76 3.96 -9.38
CA LYS A 57 2.10 3.68 -9.94
C LYS A 57 3.10 4.73 -9.48
N GLY A 58 4.25 4.24 -9.05
CA GLY A 58 5.30 5.08 -8.45
C GLY A 58 5.30 5.06 -6.92
N GLU A 59 4.30 4.46 -6.29
CA GLU A 59 4.15 4.33 -4.85
C GLU A 59 4.11 2.86 -4.43
N PHE A 60 4.61 2.56 -3.22
CA PHE A 60 4.26 1.32 -2.53
C PHE A 60 2.98 1.54 -1.77
N TRP A 61 2.11 0.54 -1.74
CA TRP A 61 0.85 0.63 -1.03
C TRP A 61 0.39 -0.73 -0.49
N LEU A 62 -0.46 -0.69 0.52
CA LEU A 62 -1.09 -1.88 1.08
C LEU A 62 -2.52 -1.99 0.57
N ALA A 63 -2.95 -3.22 0.24
CA ALA A 63 -4.30 -3.51 -0.21
C ALA A 63 -4.97 -4.55 0.69
N ASN A 64 -6.30 -4.45 0.85
CA ASN A 64 -7.13 -5.53 1.38
C ASN A 64 -8.55 -5.47 0.81
N PHE A 65 -9.35 -6.51 1.08
CA PHE A 65 -10.74 -6.62 0.64
C PHE A 65 -11.65 -6.67 1.85
N ILE A 66 -12.73 -5.88 1.82
CA ILE A 66 -13.71 -5.75 2.92
C ILE A 66 -15.14 -5.75 2.39
N PHE A 67 -16.11 -5.89 3.28
CA PHE A 67 -17.49 -5.42 3.09
C PHE A 67 -18.10 -5.05 4.44
N THR A 68 -18.96 -4.04 4.46
CA THR A 68 -19.39 -3.42 5.72
C THR A 68 -20.40 -4.26 6.51
N ASN A 69 -21.16 -5.15 5.84
CA ASN A 69 -22.11 -6.09 6.44
C ASN A 69 -21.46 -7.38 6.98
N CYS A 70 -20.15 -7.44 7.04
CA CYS A 70 -19.42 -8.56 7.62
C CYS A 70 -19.44 -8.50 9.15
N ASP A 71 -20.03 -9.50 9.79
CA ASP A 71 -20.12 -9.58 11.25
C ASP A 71 -18.97 -10.37 11.90
N THR A 72 -18.07 -10.95 11.10
CA THR A 72 -17.09 -11.92 11.57
C THR A 72 -15.64 -11.43 11.44
N VAL A 73 -15.09 -11.46 10.25
CA VAL A 73 -13.64 -11.25 10.03
C VAL A 73 -13.25 -9.82 9.63
N CYS A 74 -14.14 -9.07 8.94
CA CYS A 74 -13.80 -7.71 8.50
C CYS A 74 -13.56 -6.73 9.66
N PRO A 75 -14.36 -6.70 10.76
CA PRO A 75 -14.09 -5.78 11.86
C PRO A 75 -12.71 -5.98 12.50
N PRO A 76 -12.27 -7.20 12.89
CA PRO A 76 -10.91 -7.39 13.40
C PRO A 76 -9.82 -7.10 12.37
N MET A 77 -10.04 -7.41 11.09
CA MET A 77 -9.10 -7.07 10.01
C MET A 77 -8.92 -5.56 9.87
N THR A 78 -10.01 -4.80 9.85
CA THR A 78 -9.96 -3.34 9.72
C THR A 78 -9.34 -2.70 10.96
N ALA A 79 -9.63 -3.19 12.17
CA ALA A 79 -8.97 -2.74 13.39
C ALA A 79 -7.44 -3.01 13.35
N ASN A 80 -7.03 -4.15 12.80
CA ASN A 80 -5.64 -4.48 12.59
C ASN A 80 -4.99 -3.60 11.54
N MET A 81 -5.68 -3.31 10.42
CA MET A 81 -5.18 -2.38 9.40
C MET A 81 -5.01 -0.96 9.98
N ALA A 82 -5.94 -0.49 10.80
CA ALA A 82 -5.80 0.78 11.51
C ALA A 82 -4.58 0.81 12.45
N LYS A 83 -4.22 -0.35 13.04
CA LYS A 83 -2.97 -0.47 13.81
C LYS A 83 -1.74 -0.39 12.91
N VAL A 84 -1.76 -1.04 11.75
CA VAL A 84 -0.69 -0.93 10.75
C VAL A 84 -0.55 0.53 10.30
N GLN A 85 -1.66 1.21 9.97
CA GLN A 85 -1.64 2.62 9.58
C GLN A 85 -0.96 3.51 10.62
N ARG A 86 -1.34 3.37 11.90
CA ARG A 86 -0.71 4.16 12.97
C ARG A 86 0.78 3.93 13.07
N GLU A 87 1.23 2.69 12.97
CA GLU A 87 2.65 2.34 13.02
C GLU A 87 3.42 2.93 11.83
N LEU A 88 2.84 2.88 10.61
CA LEU A 88 3.42 3.51 9.42
C LEU A 88 3.63 5.02 9.64
N VAL A 89 2.62 5.70 10.19
CA VAL A 89 2.68 7.15 10.49
C VAL A 89 3.71 7.45 11.59
N GLU A 90 3.75 6.66 12.67
CA GLU A 90 4.71 6.84 13.78
C GLU A 90 6.16 6.65 13.33
N GLU A 91 6.40 5.73 12.41
CA GLU A 91 7.71 5.46 11.82
C GLU A 91 8.07 6.43 10.66
N GLY A 92 7.12 7.30 10.25
CA GLY A 92 7.31 8.24 9.15
C GLY A 92 7.42 7.59 7.77
N LEU A 93 6.78 6.42 7.60
CA LEU A 93 6.76 5.67 6.35
C LEU A 93 5.58 6.13 5.49
N ASP A 94 5.88 6.65 4.30
CA ASP A 94 4.88 7.16 3.36
C ASP A 94 4.32 6.01 2.50
N ILE A 95 3.37 5.28 3.07
CA ILE A 95 2.66 4.15 2.44
C ILE A 95 1.17 4.45 2.46
N SER A 96 0.52 4.37 1.30
CA SER A 96 -0.92 4.44 1.19
C SER A 96 -1.58 3.07 1.42
N ILE A 97 -2.82 3.08 1.88
CA ILE A 97 -3.65 1.90 2.12
C ILE A 97 -4.90 2.01 1.26
N VAL A 98 -5.30 0.90 0.64
CA VAL A 98 -6.54 0.82 -0.15
C VAL A 98 -7.34 -0.39 0.29
N SER A 99 -8.55 -0.16 0.79
CA SER A 99 -9.53 -1.19 1.12
C SER A 99 -10.61 -1.24 0.02
N PHE A 100 -10.64 -2.33 -0.73
CA PHE A 100 -11.63 -2.53 -1.79
C PHE A 100 -12.90 -3.17 -1.23
N SER A 101 -14.07 -2.54 -1.42
CA SER A 101 -15.34 -3.20 -1.10
C SER A 101 -15.64 -4.31 -2.11
N ILE A 102 -16.05 -5.48 -1.60
CA ILE A 102 -16.53 -6.60 -2.41
C ILE A 102 -18.07 -6.68 -2.47
N ASP A 103 -18.76 -5.75 -1.83
CA ASP A 103 -20.23 -5.59 -1.88
C ASP A 103 -20.62 -4.17 -2.36
N PRO A 104 -20.26 -3.80 -3.61
CA PRO A 104 -20.45 -2.44 -4.10
C PRO A 104 -21.94 -2.03 -4.20
N ALA A 105 -22.86 -2.98 -4.13
CA ALA A 105 -24.30 -2.68 -4.15
C ALA A 105 -24.78 -2.08 -2.81
N GLU A 106 -24.20 -2.49 -1.70
CA GLU A 106 -24.55 -2.03 -0.36
C GLU A 106 -23.54 -0.97 0.15
N ASP A 107 -22.25 -1.15 -0.17
CA ASP A 107 -21.16 -0.30 0.31
C ASP A 107 -21.01 0.97 -0.54
N THR A 108 -21.88 1.96 -0.30
CA THR A 108 -21.72 3.31 -0.87
C THR A 108 -20.55 4.06 -0.22
N SER A 109 -20.10 5.15 -0.83
CA SER A 109 -19.04 6.02 -0.26
C SER A 109 -19.35 6.47 1.16
N ASP A 110 -20.58 6.91 1.43
CA ASP A 110 -21.02 7.32 2.77
C ASP A 110 -20.94 6.17 3.79
N ILE A 111 -21.39 4.96 3.40
CA ILE A 111 -21.34 3.76 4.26
C ILE A 111 -19.89 3.36 4.54
N LEU A 112 -19.01 3.41 3.52
CA LEU A 112 -17.59 3.14 3.69
C LEU A 112 -16.91 4.17 4.60
N LYS A 113 -17.31 5.44 4.49
CA LYS A 113 -16.82 6.49 5.38
C LYS A 113 -17.24 6.25 6.84
N GLU A 114 -18.53 5.96 7.08
CA GLU A 114 -19.01 5.59 8.41
C GLU A 114 -18.32 4.33 8.95
N TYR A 115 -17.99 3.40 8.07
CA TYR A 115 -17.24 2.20 8.43
C TYR A 115 -15.82 2.54 8.86
N GLY A 116 -15.06 3.31 8.05
CA GLY A 116 -13.70 3.76 8.37
C GLY A 116 -13.63 4.57 9.67
N ASP A 117 -14.60 5.47 9.89
CA ASP A 117 -14.70 6.29 11.12
C ASP A 117 -14.79 5.43 12.39
N ARG A 118 -15.45 4.27 12.35
CA ARG A 118 -15.54 3.34 13.50
C ARG A 118 -14.18 2.79 13.93
N PHE A 119 -13.21 2.77 13.01
CA PHE A 119 -11.86 2.27 13.25
C PHE A 119 -10.81 3.37 13.34
N GLU A 120 -11.26 4.65 13.36
CA GLU A 120 -10.37 5.81 13.43
C GLU A 120 -9.38 5.85 12.25
N ALA A 121 -9.86 5.48 11.03
CA ALA A 121 -9.05 5.52 9.82
C ALA A 121 -8.64 6.96 9.49
N ASP A 122 -7.37 7.19 9.20
CA ASP A 122 -6.87 8.47 8.70
C ASP A 122 -6.93 8.47 7.16
N TYR A 123 -7.85 9.24 6.61
CA TYR A 123 -8.07 9.35 5.17
C TYR A 123 -6.95 10.11 4.43
N ALA A 124 -5.96 10.64 5.14
CA ALA A 124 -4.79 11.23 4.49
C ALA A 124 -3.97 10.21 3.69
N ASN A 125 -4.00 8.92 4.11
CA ASN A 125 -3.30 7.84 3.42
C ASN A 125 -4.10 6.52 3.33
N TRP A 126 -5.41 6.54 3.58
CA TRP A 126 -6.25 5.33 3.49
C TRP A 126 -7.53 5.60 2.70
N ASP A 127 -7.65 4.95 1.54
CA ASP A 127 -8.83 4.96 0.70
C ASP A 127 -9.68 3.71 0.92
N PHE A 128 -11.00 3.90 1.00
CA PHE A 128 -12.01 2.86 0.94
C PHE A 128 -12.74 2.98 -0.40
N VAL A 129 -12.62 1.99 -1.27
CA VAL A 129 -13.01 2.11 -2.69
C VAL A 129 -14.21 1.25 -3.03
N THR A 130 -15.13 1.84 -3.79
CA THR A 130 -16.36 1.24 -4.33
C THR A 130 -16.71 1.85 -5.70
N GLY A 131 -17.97 1.73 -6.18
CA GLY A 131 -18.46 2.39 -7.39
C GLY A 131 -18.25 1.59 -8.67
N TYR A 132 -17.81 0.35 -8.59
CA TYR A 132 -17.74 -0.64 -9.67
C TYR A 132 -18.90 -1.63 -9.55
N ASP A 133 -19.11 -2.49 -10.54
CA ASP A 133 -20.07 -3.58 -10.42
C ASP A 133 -19.45 -4.84 -9.78
N GLN A 134 -20.33 -5.77 -9.37
CA GLN A 134 -19.95 -7.00 -8.67
C GLN A 134 -19.00 -7.86 -9.49
N GLU A 135 -19.25 -8.05 -10.78
CA GLU A 135 -18.44 -8.88 -11.67
C GLU A 135 -17.03 -8.29 -11.81
N THR A 136 -16.93 -6.96 -11.86
CA THR A 136 -15.66 -6.24 -11.95
C THR A 136 -14.79 -6.48 -10.72
N ILE A 137 -15.32 -6.35 -9.51
CA ILE A 137 -14.52 -6.53 -8.29
C ILE A 137 -14.15 -8.01 -8.06
N GLU A 138 -15.05 -8.95 -8.34
CA GLU A 138 -14.76 -10.38 -8.26
C GLU A 138 -13.62 -10.78 -9.20
N LYS A 139 -13.67 -10.28 -10.44
CA LYS A 139 -12.61 -10.49 -11.42
C LYS A 139 -11.30 -9.84 -11.01
N PHE A 140 -11.35 -8.60 -10.52
CA PHE A 140 -10.17 -7.86 -10.06
C PHE A 140 -9.47 -8.60 -8.91
N ALA A 141 -10.19 -9.00 -7.89
CA ALA A 141 -9.65 -9.75 -6.75
C ALA A 141 -9.00 -11.08 -7.18
N ASN A 142 -9.68 -11.81 -8.09
CA ASN A 142 -9.19 -13.10 -8.56
C ASN A 142 -7.96 -12.95 -9.46
N VAL A 143 -7.98 -12.02 -10.43
CA VAL A 143 -6.89 -11.87 -11.42
C VAL A 143 -5.67 -11.22 -10.82
N SER A 144 -5.86 -10.15 -10.02
CA SER A 144 -4.77 -9.31 -9.52
C SER A 144 -4.14 -9.83 -8.22
N PHE A 145 -4.94 -10.50 -7.37
CA PHE A 145 -4.50 -10.93 -6.03
C PHE A 145 -4.62 -12.45 -5.83
N MET A 146 -5.17 -13.18 -6.81
CA MET A 146 -5.44 -14.63 -6.73
C MET A 146 -6.31 -15.03 -5.52
N VAL A 147 -7.25 -14.16 -5.14
CA VAL A 147 -8.14 -14.39 -4.01
C VAL A 147 -9.60 -14.47 -4.45
N PRO A 148 -10.41 -15.29 -3.75
CA PRO A 148 -11.85 -15.30 -4.00
C PRO A 148 -12.45 -13.97 -3.54
N ALA A 149 -13.46 -13.50 -4.30
CA ALA A 149 -14.38 -12.47 -3.89
C ALA A 149 -15.72 -12.84 -4.53
N ALA A 150 -16.54 -13.59 -3.84
CA ALA A 150 -17.79 -14.09 -4.39
C ALA A 150 -18.88 -14.11 -3.33
N LYS A 151 -20.09 -13.70 -3.71
CA LYS A 151 -21.26 -13.79 -2.83
C LYS A 151 -21.60 -15.25 -2.57
N GLU A 152 -21.87 -15.59 -1.30
CA GLU A 152 -22.32 -16.92 -0.93
C GLU A 152 -23.77 -17.12 -1.37
N GLU A 153 -24.06 -18.27 -1.98
CA GLU A 153 -25.39 -18.56 -2.50
C GLU A 153 -26.44 -18.61 -1.36
N GLY A 154 -27.46 -17.75 -1.45
CA GLY A 154 -28.54 -17.68 -0.46
C GLY A 154 -28.16 -16.97 0.85
N SER A 155 -27.09 -16.21 0.87
CA SER A 155 -26.58 -15.44 2.01
C SER A 155 -26.30 -13.99 1.62
N ASP A 156 -26.19 -13.09 2.62
CA ASP A 156 -25.67 -11.74 2.47
C ASP A 156 -24.16 -11.68 2.72
N GLN A 157 -23.55 -12.86 2.93
CA GLN A 157 -22.14 -12.96 3.19
C GLN A 157 -21.34 -13.23 1.92
N TYR A 158 -20.07 -12.86 1.96
CA TYR A 158 -19.11 -13.03 0.88
C TYR A 158 -17.94 -13.89 1.33
N MET A 159 -17.50 -14.78 0.46
CA MET A 159 -16.20 -15.41 0.57
C MET A 159 -15.15 -14.41 0.05
N HIS A 160 -14.21 -14.02 0.89
CA HIS A 160 -13.12 -13.12 0.52
C HIS A 160 -11.84 -13.45 1.25
N SER A 161 -10.74 -12.87 0.78
CA SER A 161 -9.44 -12.97 1.45
C SER A 161 -9.42 -12.21 2.76
N THR A 162 -8.72 -12.76 3.75
CA THR A 162 -8.34 -12.06 4.99
C THR A 162 -6.92 -11.50 4.94
N GLY A 163 -6.32 -11.42 3.75
CA GLY A 163 -4.96 -10.96 3.54
C GLY A 163 -4.83 -9.44 3.47
N ILE A 164 -3.63 -8.98 3.84
CA ILE A 164 -3.07 -7.66 3.52
C ILE A 164 -2.00 -7.89 2.46
N PHE A 165 -2.00 -7.11 1.40
CA PHE A 165 -1.11 -7.28 0.26
C PHE A 165 -0.22 -6.06 0.10
N LEU A 166 1.09 -6.26 0.00
CA LEU A 166 2.04 -5.21 -0.37
C LEU A 166 2.15 -5.14 -1.89
N VAL A 167 1.90 -3.97 -2.45
CA VAL A 167 2.01 -3.70 -3.88
C VAL A 167 3.15 -2.72 -4.13
N ASP A 168 3.97 -3.01 -5.15
CA ASP A 168 5.12 -2.18 -5.50
C ASP A 168 4.78 -1.02 -6.45
N LYS A 169 5.79 -0.17 -6.70
CA LYS A 169 5.72 1.01 -7.57
C LYS A 169 5.36 0.70 -9.02
N GLU A 170 5.58 -0.53 -9.48
CA GLU A 170 5.27 -0.98 -10.83
C GLU A 170 3.86 -1.57 -10.94
N GLY A 171 3.19 -1.78 -9.80
CA GLY A 171 1.85 -2.33 -9.70
C GLY A 171 1.84 -3.87 -9.60
N TYR A 172 2.87 -4.47 -8.99
CA TYR A 172 2.88 -5.90 -8.69
C TYR A 172 2.67 -6.16 -7.21
N VAL A 173 1.81 -7.11 -6.87
CA VAL A 173 1.72 -7.67 -5.52
C VAL A 173 3.02 -8.41 -5.23
N ARG A 174 3.69 -8.06 -4.14
CA ARG A 174 4.98 -8.61 -3.74
C ARG A 174 4.89 -9.55 -2.54
N GLU A 175 3.99 -9.26 -1.61
CA GLU A 175 3.83 -10.06 -0.40
C GLU A 175 2.36 -10.09 0.06
N GLN A 176 2.00 -11.13 0.80
CA GLN A 176 0.70 -11.29 1.43
C GLN A 176 0.89 -11.61 2.91
N TYR A 177 0.32 -10.78 3.77
CA TYR A 177 0.31 -10.97 5.22
C TYR A 177 -1.07 -11.38 5.73
N SER A 178 -1.13 -12.01 6.89
CA SER A 178 -2.42 -12.25 7.56
C SER A 178 -3.02 -10.94 8.08
N GLY A 179 -4.26 -10.64 7.74
CA GLY A 179 -5.00 -9.50 8.29
C GLY A 179 -5.67 -9.78 9.63
N LEU A 180 -5.80 -11.07 10.03
CA LEU A 180 -6.37 -11.47 11.34
C LEU A 180 -5.29 -11.58 12.41
N ASP A 181 -4.17 -12.24 12.11
CA ASP A 181 -2.98 -12.33 12.97
C ASP A 181 -1.86 -11.55 12.29
N VAL A 182 -1.94 -10.22 12.42
CA VAL A 182 -1.08 -9.29 11.67
C VAL A 182 0.36 -9.37 12.15
N PRO A 183 1.31 -9.76 11.29
CA PRO A 183 2.74 -9.76 11.60
C PRO A 183 3.31 -8.33 11.47
N LEU A 184 2.96 -7.45 12.42
CA LEU A 184 3.26 -6.03 12.34
C LEU A 184 4.74 -5.73 12.15
N GLU A 185 5.62 -6.43 12.87
CA GLU A 185 7.07 -6.25 12.77
C GLU A 185 7.58 -6.58 11.35
N GLU A 186 7.08 -7.68 10.75
CA GLU A 186 7.43 -8.11 9.40
C GLU A 186 6.98 -7.07 8.35
N ILE A 187 5.72 -6.60 8.46
CA ILE A 187 5.19 -5.55 7.57
C ILE A 187 6.08 -4.29 7.65
N MET A 188 6.42 -3.83 8.87
CA MET A 188 7.26 -2.65 9.06
C MET A 188 8.68 -2.85 8.51
N GLU A 189 9.26 -4.05 8.67
CA GLU A 189 10.58 -4.37 8.11
C GLU A 189 10.56 -4.35 6.59
N ASP A 190 9.56 -4.97 5.97
CA ASP A 190 9.44 -5.02 4.51
C ASP A 190 9.17 -3.65 3.91
N VAL A 191 8.27 -2.86 4.52
CA VAL A 191 8.04 -1.48 4.10
C VAL A 191 9.30 -0.63 4.21
N LYS A 192 10.06 -0.73 5.31
CA LYS A 192 11.34 -0.01 5.46
C LYS A 192 12.38 -0.41 4.40
N LYS A 193 12.45 -1.68 4.03
CA LYS A 193 13.36 -2.15 2.98
C LYS A 193 13.06 -1.52 1.62
N VAL A 194 11.78 -1.33 1.30
CA VAL A 194 11.36 -0.85 -0.03
C VAL A 194 11.24 0.67 -0.13
N THR A 195 11.17 1.38 1.01
CA THR A 195 11.02 2.85 1.05
C THR A 195 12.33 3.59 1.35
N ASN A 196 13.38 2.91 1.84
CA ASN A 196 14.73 3.43 2.08
C ASN A 196 15.65 3.04 0.94
#